data_43c4b4133c64892d2f4b6c069f25bc0c
#
_entry.id   43c4b4133c64892d2f4b6c069f25bc0c
#
_cell.length_a   1.000
_cell.length_b   1.000
_cell.length_c   1.000
_cell.angle_alpha   90.00
_cell.angle_beta   90.00
_cell.angle_gamma   90.00
#
_symmetry.space_group_name_H-M   'P 1'
#
loop_
_entity.id
_entity.type
_entity.pdbx_description
1 polymer ?
#
loop_
_entity_poly.entity_id
_entity_poly.type
_entity_poly.pdbx_seq_one_letter_code
_entity_poly.pdbx_strand_id
1 'polypeptide(L)'
;FTLVELVVVIAIIGILAGIAVPRFLDATASARGAKIVADMRTIQSAEMIYYAKNAKYPTAQNDFADLVQGNWPGVPTGKFIIAQVLKKGGGTTEGVAGDGAAYTYTAGADGASGTITLTGATNLTGVSGSSYTLTVLLGGDQQVTTPES
;
A
#
# COMPACT_ATOMS: atom_id res chain seq x y z
N PHE A 1 27.55 10.43 -39.91
CA PHE A 1 27.56 9.19 -39.11
C PHE A 1 28.01 8.01 -39.96
N THR A 2 28.93 7.26 -39.42
CA THR A 2 29.28 5.97 -39.97
C THR A 2 28.39 4.85 -39.43
N LEU A 3 28.28 3.74 -40.12
CA LEU A 3 27.52 2.58 -39.65
C LEU A 3 28.08 2.07 -38.32
N VAL A 4 29.39 2.10 -38.15
CA VAL A 4 30.06 1.66 -36.92
C VAL A 4 29.69 2.55 -35.73
N GLU A 5 29.66 3.87 -35.93
CA GLU A 5 29.23 4.82 -34.88
C GLU A 5 27.80 4.55 -34.43
N LEU A 6 26.89 4.30 -35.36
CA LEU A 6 25.50 3.99 -35.02
C LEU A 6 25.40 2.65 -34.25
N VAL A 7 26.08 1.62 -34.71
CA VAL A 7 26.07 0.28 -34.07
C VAL A 7 26.63 0.35 -32.67
N VAL A 8 27.70 1.10 -32.44
CA VAL A 8 28.28 1.29 -31.10
C VAL A 8 27.29 1.99 -30.16
N VAL A 9 26.60 3.01 -30.63
CA VAL A 9 25.61 3.75 -29.82
C VAL A 9 24.46 2.84 -29.40
N ILE A 10 23.86 2.10 -30.34
CA ILE A 10 22.76 1.20 -29.99
C ILE A 10 23.20 0.04 -29.09
N ALA A 11 24.44 -0.44 -29.24
CA ALA A 11 25.00 -1.46 -28.35
C ALA A 11 25.14 -0.94 -26.93
N ILE A 12 25.64 0.27 -26.74
CA ILE A 12 25.76 0.92 -25.42
C ILE A 12 24.35 1.13 -24.79
N ILE A 13 23.41 1.65 -25.56
CA ILE A 13 22.02 1.84 -25.10
C ILE A 13 21.42 0.50 -24.68
N GLY A 14 21.63 -0.57 -25.45
CA GLY A 14 21.15 -1.91 -25.13
C GLY A 14 21.70 -2.44 -23.82
N ILE A 15 23.00 -2.28 -23.58
CA ILE A 15 23.62 -2.70 -22.31
C ILE A 15 23.07 -1.89 -21.13
N LEU A 16 23.00 -0.57 -21.26
CA LEU A 16 22.47 0.31 -20.20
C LEU A 16 21.01 0.02 -19.92
N ALA A 17 20.19 -0.18 -20.95
CA ALA A 17 18.79 -0.53 -20.80
C ALA A 17 18.62 -1.88 -20.10
N GLY A 18 19.45 -2.88 -20.42
CA GLY A 18 19.42 -4.18 -19.78
C GLY A 18 19.64 -4.14 -18.27
N ILE A 19 20.38 -3.16 -17.79
CA ILE A 19 20.62 -2.96 -16.33
C ILE A 19 19.58 -2.03 -15.71
N ALA A 20 19.22 -0.96 -16.42
CA ALA A 20 18.37 0.11 -15.89
C ALA A 20 16.90 -0.29 -15.77
N VAL A 21 16.37 -1.04 -16.74
CA VAL A 21 14.94 -1.39 -16.78
C VAL A 21 14.50 -2.20 -15.55
N PRO A 22 15.15 -3.33 -15.17
CA PRO A 22 14.71 -4.07 -13.99
C PRO A 22 14.77 -3.23 -12.71
N ARG A 23 15.79 -2.43 -12.52
CA ARG A 23 15.90 -1.53 -11.35
C ARG A 23 14.82 -0.47 -11.32
N PHE A 24 14.43 0.05 -12.48
CA PHE A 24 13.34 1.01 -12.59
C PHE A 24 11.98 0.38 -12.20
N LEU A 25 11.73 -0.86 -12.60
CA LEU A 25 10.51 -1.59 -12.24
C LEU A 25 10.42 -1.83 -10.74
N ASP A 26 11.52 -2.19 -10.09
CA ASP A 26 11.55 -2.37 -8.63
C ASP A 26 11.36 -1.04 -7.89
N ALA A 27 11.94 0.04 -8.39
CA ALA A 27 11.75 1.37 -7.81
C ALA A 27 10.29 1.84 -7.91
N THR A 28 9.62 1.60 -9.03
CA THR A 28 8.20 1.93 -9.19
C THR A 28 7.31 1.07 -8.30
N ALA A 29 7.63 -0.21 -8.13
CA ALA A 29 6.91 -1.10 -7.22
C ALA A 29 7.04 -0.63 -5.76
N SER A 30 8.22 -0.23 -5.34
CA SER A 30 8.46 0.35 -4.01
C SER A 30 7.71 1.67 -3.80
N ALA A 31 7.66 2.52 -4.83
CA ALA A 31 6.90 3.77 -4.77
C ALA A 31 5.38 3.53 -4.63
N ARG A 32 4.83 2.53 -5.33
CA ARG A 32 3.43 2.13 -5.16
C ARG A 32 3.17 1.60 -3.75
N GLY A 33 4.06 0.79 -3.20
CA GLY A 33 3.98 0.29 -1.83
C GLY A 33 3.99 1.42 -0.80
N ALA A 34 4.86 2.39 -0.96
CA ALA A 34 4.91 3.58 -0.09
C ALA A 34 3.62 4.40 -0.19
N LYS A 35 3.05 4.54 -1.38
CA LYS A 35 1.76 5.22 -1.57
C LYS A 35 0.63 4.47 -0.86
N ILE A 36 0.57 3.15 -0.97
CA ILE A 36 -0.43 2.33 -0.27
C ILE A 36 -0.36 2.54 1.24
N VAL A 37 0.82 2.50 1.82
CA VAL A 37 1.02 2.74 3.26
C VAL A 37 0.60 4.17 3.64
N ALA A 38 0.95 5.15 2.83
CA ALA A 38 0.57 6.55 3.08
C ALA A 38 -0.95 6.75 3.00
N ASP A 39 -1.61 6.15 2.03
CA ASP A 39 -3.07 6.20 1.88
C ASP A 39 -3.77 5.56 3.10
N MET A 40 -3.30 4.40 3.53
CA MET A 40 -3.86 3.71 4.70
C MET A 40 -3.68 4.53 5.98
N ARG A 41 -2.54 5.20 6.15
CA ARG A 41 -2.28 6.11 7.27
C ARG A 41 -3.16 7.36 7.22
N THR A 42 -3.45 7.86 6.03
CA THR A 42 -4.36 8.99 5.84
C THR A 42 -5.78 8.62 6.26
N ILE A 43 -6.25 7.44 5.89
CA ILE A 43 -7.55 6.90 6.31
C ILE A 43 -7.58 6.74 7.84
N GLN A 44 -6.53 6.21 8.41
CA GLN A 44 -6.38 6.06 9.86
C GLN A 44 -6.44 7.40 10.58
N SER A 45 -5.76 8.41 10.06
CA SER A 45 -5.82 9.77 10.64
C SER A 45 -7.23 10.33 10.62
N ALA A 46 -7.97 10.09 9.54
CA ALA A 46 -9.38 10.50 9.44
C ALA A 46 -10.27 9.76 10.47
N GLU A 47 -10.03 8.48 10.70
CA GLU A 47 -10.70 7.72 11.76
C GLU A 47 -10.45 8.33 13.14
N MET A 48 -9.23 8.73 13.43
CA MET A 48 -8.87 9.37 14.70
C MET A 48 -9.50 10.75 14.86
N ILE A 49 -9.61 11.53 13.77
CA ILE A 49 -10.32 12.81 13.77
C ILE A 49 -11.81 12.60 14.09
N TYR A 50 -12.41 11.58 13.49
CA TYR A 50 -13.79 11.22 13.78
C TYR A 50 -13.97 10.88 15.27
N TYR A 51 -13.08 10.08 15.83
CA TYR A 51 -13.09 9.75 17.26
C TYR A 51 -12.96 10.99 18.14
N ALA A 52 -12.06 11.91 17.79
CA ALA A 52 -11.88 13.16 18.54
C ALA A 52 -13.13 14.04 18.52
N LYS A 53 -13.89 14.02 17.43
CA LYS A 53 -15.13 14.80 17.29
C LYS A 53 -16.33 14.16 17.97
N ASN A 54 -16.43 12.84 17.95
CA ASN A 54 -17.65 12.11 18.33
C ASN A 54 -17.49 11.25 19.58
N ALA A 55 -16.30 11.16 20.14
CA ALA A 55 -15.92 10.30 21.28
C ALA A 55 -16.23 8.81 21.06
N LYS A 56 -16.34 8.40 19.81
CA LYS A 56 -16.54 7.01 19.39
C LYS A 56 -15.93 6.78 18.01
N TYR A 57 -15.55 5.55 17.73
CA TYR A 57 -15.06 5.18 16.40
C TYR A 57 -16.21 5.07 15.39
N PRO A 58 -15.94 5.32 14.10
CA PRO A 58 -16.95 5.18 13.07
C PRO A 58 -17.43 3.73 12.95
N THR A 59 -18.68 3.53 12.61
CA THR A 59 -19.27 2.21 12.40
C THR A 59 -19.27 1.78 10.95
N ALA A 60 -19.04 2.73 10.04
CA ALA A 60 -18.96 2.48 8.60
C ALA A 60 -18.02 3.48 7.95
N GLN A 61 -17.53 3.13 6.77
CA GLN A 61 -16.66 3.98 5.97
C GLN A 61 -17.28 5.35 5.68
N ASN A 62 -18.57 5.38 5.37
CA ASN A 62 -19.27 6.62 5.03
C ASN A 62 -19.37 7.62 6.20
N ASP A 63 -19.19 7.16 7.42
CA ASP A 63 -19.25 8.03 8.61
C ASP A 63 -18.08 9.04 8.64
N PHE A 64 -16.95 8.72 8.03
CA PHE A 64 -15.75 9.54 8.10
C PHE A 64 -15.02 9.71 6.74
N ALA A 65 -15.61 9.25 5.65
CA ALA A 65 -15.01 9.34 4.34
C ALA A 65 -14.72 10.80 3.90
N ASP A 66 -15.54 11.74 4.30
CA ASP A 66 -15.37 13.18 4.06
C ASP A 66 -14.26 13.83 4.90
N LEU A 67 -13.79 13.16 5.94
CA LEU A 67 -12.62 13.58 6.72
C LEU A 67 -11.29 13.15 6.10
N VAL A 68 -11.33 12.22 5.15
CA VAL A 68 -10.17 11.90 4.32
C VAL A 68 -10.00 13.04 3.31
N GLN A 69 -8.80 13.60 3.23
CA GLN A 69 -8.52 14.78 2.42
C GLN A 69 -8.97 14.61 0.96
N GLY A 70 -10.10 15.22 0.62
CA GLY A 70 -10.69 15.18 -0.71
C GLY A 70 -11.61 13.99 -0.90
N ASN A 71 -11.12 12.91 -1.45
CA ASN A 71 -11.88 11.70 -1.74
C ASN A 71 -11.23 10.47 -1.10
N TRP A 72 -12.02 9.43 -0.90
CA TRP A 72 -11.47 8.12 -0.50
C TRP A 72 -10.38 7.71 -1.48
N PRO A 73 -9.14 7.41 -1.02
CA PRO A 73 -8.04 7.18 -1.93
C PRO A 73 -8.22 5.91 -2.75
N GLY A 74 -7.78 5.95 -4.00
CA GLY A 74 -7.71 4.79 -4.88
C GLY A 74 -6.38 4.05 -4.73
N VAL A 75 -6.42 2.73 -4.83
CA VAL A 75 -5.21 1.91 -4.80
C VAL A 75 -4.45 2.05 -6.12
N PRO A 76 -3.14 2.34 -6.11
CA PRO A 76 -2.36 2.35 -7.34
C PRO A 76 -2.28 0.93 -7.93
N THR A 77 -2.58 0.82 -9.22
CA THR A 77 -2.56 -0.47 -9.92
C THR A 77 -1.14 -0.91 -10.26
N GLY A 78 -0.91 -2.21 -10.25
CA GLY A 78 0.35 -2.84 -10.63
C GLY A 78 1.08 -3.48 -9.45
N LYS A 79 2.30 -3.93 -9.71
CA LYS A 79 3.15 -4.53 -8.69
C LYS A 79 3.53 -3.49 -7.62
N PHE A 80 3.49 -3.90 -6.38
CA PHE A 80 3.93 -3.08 -5.25
C PHE A 80 4.80 -3.90 -4.29
N ILE A 81 5.63 -3.20 -3.53
CA ILE A 81 6.50 -3.77 -2.49
C ILE A 81 6.29 -2.94 -1.22
N ILE A 82 5.90 -3.59 -0.13
CA ILE A 82 5.71 -2.95 1.17
C ILE A 82 6.71 -3.52 2.17
N ALA A 83 7.49 -2.64 2.80
CA ALA A 83 8.30 -3.02 3.95
C ALA A 83 7.39 -3.31 5.14
N GLN A 84 7.53 -4.48 5.74
CA GLN A 84 6.74 -4.88 6.90
C GLN A 84 7.36 -4.30 8.17
N VAL A 85 6.65 -3.39 8.81
CA VAL A 85 7.16 -2.68 9.99
C VAL A 85 7.17 -3.57 11.23
N LEU A 86 6.30 -4.57 11.32
CA LEU A 86 6.11 -5.32 12.57
C LEU A 86 5.90 -6.83 12.42
N LYS A 87 6.27 -7.41 11.32
CA LYS A 87 6.28 -8.87 11.23
C LYS A 87 7.48 -9.41 12.00
N LYS A 88 7.25 -10.41 12.84
CA LYS A 88 8.32 -11.16 13.51
C LYS A 88 9.31 -11.68 12.46
N GLY A 89 10.50 -11.09 12.41
CA GLY A 89 11.52 -11.42 11.43
C GLY A 89 11.77 -10.36 10.34
N GLY A 90 10.98 -9.30 10.26
CA GLY A 90 11.13 -8.26 9.24
C GLY A 90 10.84 -8.76 7.83
N GLY A 91 11.11 -7.95 6.84
CA GLY A 91 11.00 -8.34 5.45
C GLY A 91 10.16 -7.37 4.60
N THR A 92 9.92 -7.78 3.38
CA THR A 92 9.06 -7.08 2.44
C THR A 92 7.95 -8.00 1.98
N THR A 93 6.79 -7.43 1.67
CA THR A 93 5.72 -8.14 1.00
C THR A 93 5.52 -7.55 -0.38
N GLU A 94 5.51 -8.40 -1.38
CA GLU A 94 5.21 -8.05 -2.75
C GLU A 94 3.80 -8.49 -3.11
N GLY A 95 3.15 -7.75 -3.98
CA GLY A 95 1.83 -8.10 -4.49
C GLY A 95 1.51 -7.33 -5.75
N VAL A 96 0.37 -7.63 -6.33
CA VAL A 96 -0.16 -6.93 -7.50
C VAL A 96 -1.55 -6.43 -7.19
N ALA A 97 -1.76 -5.14 -7.32
CA ALA A 97 -3.08 -4.53 -7.21
C ALA A 97 -3.72 -4.42 -8.59
N GLY A 98 -4.88 -5.04 -8.76
CA GLY A 98 -5.70 -4.92 -9.98
C GLY A 98 -6.66 -3.74 -9.92
N ASP A 99 -7.46 -3.57 -10.96
CA ASP A 99 -8.43 -2.47 -11.09
C ASP A 99 -9.51 -2.49 -10.00
N GLY A 100 -9.80 -3.66 -9.42
CA GLY A 100 -10.77 -3.82 -8.34
C GLY A 100 -10.19 -3.67 -6.93
N ALA A 101 -8.90 -3.36 -6.80
CA ALA A 101 -8.28 -3.18 -5.49
C ALA A 101 -8.80 -1.92 -4.80
N ALA A 102 -9.08 -2.04 -3.51
CA ALA A 102 -9.63 -0.95 -2.72
C ALA A 102 -9.17 -1.02 -1.27
N TYR A 103 -9.18 0.15 -0.61
CA TYR A 103 -9.06 0.22 0.84
C TYR A 103 -10.45 0.09 1.44
N THR A 104 -10.59 -0.82 2.40
CA THR A 104 -11.86 -1.12 3.06
C THR A 104 -11.74 -0.88 4.55
N TYR A 105 -12.73 -0.20 5.12
CA TYR A 105 -12.84 -0.02 6.56
C TYR A 105 -13.80 -1.07 7.14
N THR A 106 -13.37 -1.69 8.22
CA THR A 106 -14.18 -2.61 9.00
C THR A 106 -14.24 -2.13 10.45
N ALA A 107 -15.44 -1.89 10.97
CA ALA A 107 -15.62 -1.44 12.33
C ALA A 107 -15.09 -2.48 13.34
N GLY A 108 -14.51 -1.98 14.43
CA GLY A 108 -14.07 -2.84 15.51
C GLY A 108 -15.24 -3.36 16.35
N ALA A 109 -15.02 -4.46 17.05
CA ALA A 109 -15.99 -5.01 17.99
C ALA A 109 -16.09 -4.14 19.25
N ASP A 110 -17.29 -4.06 19.85
CA ASP A 110 -17.54 -3.41 21.14
C ASP A 110 -17.02 -1.96 21.26
N GLY A 111 -17.11 -1.21 20.15
CA GLY A 111 -16.68 0.19 20.13
C GLY A 111 -15.17 0.39 20.04
N ALA A 112 -14.42 -0.64 19.74
CA ALA A 112 -12.98 -0.55 19.47
C ALA A 112 -12.70 0.13 18.14
N SER A 113 -11.44 0.54 17.93
CA SER A 113 -10.98 1.07 16.66
C SER A 113 -11.17 0.03 15.53
N GLY A 114 -11.54 0.52 14.36
CA GLY A 114 -11.67 -0.32 13.18
C GLY A 114 -10.35 -0.69 12.54
N THR A 115 -10.43 -1.55 11.55
CA THR A 115 -9.29 -1.96 10.73
C THR A 115 -9.44 -1.46 9.31
N ILE A 116 -8.32 -1.05 8.72
CA ILE A 116 -8.23 -0.64 7.33
C ILE A 116 -7.49 -1.73 6.58
N THR A 117 -8.12 -2.27 5.55
CA THR A 117 -7.61 -3.43 4.82
C THR A 117 -7.48 -3.09 3.34
N LEU A 118 -6.37 -3.48 2.73
CA LEU A 118 -6.24 -3.49 1.28
C LEU A 118 -6.84 -4.79 0.75
N THR A 119 -7.90 -4.69 -0.03
CA THR A 119 -8.56 -5.81 -0.69
C THR A 119 -8.29 -5.82 -2.20
N GLY A 120 -8.40 -6.99 -2.83
CA GLY A 120 -8.22 -7.13 -4.28
C GLY A 120 -6.78 -7.20 -4.76
N ALA A 121 -5.81 -7.27 -3.86
CA ALA A 121 -4.43 -7.56 -4.22
C ALA A 121 -4.22 -9.06 -4.40
N THR A 122 -3.36 -9.44 -5.33
CA THR A 122 -3.05 -10.85 -5.65
C THR A 122 -1.56 -11.11 -5.55
N ASN A 123 -1.18 -12.37 -5.55
CA ASN A 123 0.23 -12.79 -5.50
C ASN A 123 1.02 -12.23 -4.32
N LEU A 124 0.38 -12.17 -3.16
CA LEU A 124 1.03 -11.68 -1.95
C LEU A 124 2.04 -12.70 -1.42
N THR A 125 3.28 -12.29 -1.31
CA THR A 125 4.36 -13.14 -0.81
C THR A 125 4.21 -13.40 0.69
N GLY A 126 4.16 -14.68 1.06
CA GLY A 126 4.09 -15.10 2.46
C GLY A 126 2.76 -14.83 3.16
N VAL A 127 1.69 -14.61 2.40
CA VAL A 127 0.36 -14.32 2.93
C VAL A 127 -0.68 -15.21 2.29
N SER A 128 -1.50 -15.85 3.09
CA SER A 128 -2.71 -16.54 2.62
C SER A 128 -3.82 -15.52 2.48
N GLY A 129 -4.32 -15.35 1.26
CA GLY A 129 -5.33 -14.36 0.96
C GLY A 129 -4.77 -13.14 0.27
N SER A 130 -5.59 -12.14 0.10
CA SER A 130 -5.28 -10.96 -0.71
C SER A 130 -5.58 -9.65 0.03
N SER A 131 -5.17 -9.55 1.28
CA SER A 131 -5.40 -8.33 2.05
C SER A 131 -4.26 -7.96 2.97
N TYR A 132 -4.02 -6.65 3.08
CA TYR A 132 -3.17 -6.05 4.10
C TYR A 132 -4.04 -5.34 5.12
N THR A 133 -3.68 -5.45 6.38
CA THR A 133 -4.40 -4.82 7.47
C THR A 133 -3.56 -3.73 8.12
N LEU A 134 -4.13 -2.55 8.27
CA LEU A 134 -3.59 -1.50 9.11
C LEU A 134 -4.50 -1.38 10.34
N THR A 135 -3.94 -1.63 11.51
CA THR A 135 -4.69 -1.56 12.76
C THR A 135 -4.36 -0.27 13.48
N VAL A 136 -5.42 0.43 13.92
CA VAL A 136 -5.29 1.62 14.78
C VAL A 136 -5.27 1.17 16.23
N LEU A 137 -4.20 1.53 16.93
CA LEU A 137 -4.10 1.35 18.37
C LEU A 137 -4.23 2.71 19.06
N LEU A 138 -5.13 2.83 20.01
CA LEU A 138 -5.30 4.04 20.83
C LEU A 138 -4.00 4.37 21.57
N GLY A 139 -3.44 5.57 21.29
CA GLY A 139 -2.23 6.05 21.94
C GLY A 139 -0.96 5.27 21.57
N GLY A 140 -1.02 4.42 20.56
CA GLY A 140 0.06 3.56 20.15
C GLY A 140 0.55 3.81 18.72
N ASP A 141 1.56 3.05 18.35
CA ASP A 141 2.15 3.09 17.02
C ASP A 141 1.23 2.48 15.97
N GLN A 142 1.28 3.07 14.79
CA GLN A 142 0.58 2.56 13.63
C GLN A 142 1.30 1.34 13.05
N GLN A 143 0.58 0.27 12.84
CA GLN A 143 1.15 -0.98 12.35
C GLN A 143 0.52 -1.39 11.03
N VAL A 144 1.34 -1.58 10.02
CA VAL A 144 0.93 -2.29 8.81
C VAL A 144 1.25 -3.77 9.03
N THR A 145 0.23 -4.59 9.15
CA THR A 145 0.38 -6.03 9.32
C THR A 145 -0.16 -6.75 8.10
N THR A 146 0.46 -7.87 7.77
CA THR A 146 -0.11 -8.82 6.83
C THR A 146 -0.83 -9.90 7.63
N PRO A 147 -2.00 -10.40 7.15
CA PRO A 147 -2.65 -11.52 7.83
C PRO A 147 -1.69 -12.70 7.90
N GLU A 148 -1.60 -13.34 9.04
CA GLU A 148 -0.86 -14.58 9.16
C GLU A 148 -1.55 -15.69 8.36
N SER A 149 -0.74 -16.38 7.60
CA SER A 149 -1.21 -17.55 6.83
C SER A 149 -1.48 -18.74 7.73
#